data_6d86ed14a8e868ca485e4bb322b7d91b
#
_entry.id   6d86ed14a8e868ca485e4bb322b7d91b
#
_cell.length_a   1.000
_cell.length_b   1.000
_cell.length_c   1.000
_cell.angle_alpha   90.00
_cell.angle_beta   90.00
_cell.angle_gamma   90.00
#
_symmetry.space_group_name_H-M   'P 1'
#
loop_
_entity.id
_entity.type
_entity.pdbx_description
1 polymer ?
#
loop_
_entity_poly.entity_id
_entity_poly.type
_entity_poly.pdbx_seq_one_letter_code
_entity_poly.pdbx_strand_id
1 'polypeptide(L)'
;MKKILFPLFIAALLLGPAASYAQVRSEAALQMLRENPNRAGINAHVYEFIEEKDTPAPSGYKPFYISHYGRHGARTDFRAKDYVYVASRLGQAQQAGILNADGAYLLEKTQQVLADYAGMSGRLTRRGEYEHRELARRIYNRYPAVFKKGSGNLRIKSTTVPRVLVSGSNFLAQLTSMQPSLRYTFDTGERYMQTLSNSATKAHRRKVQRLLDSLSRVPCDTTSLYTMLFTDGAAARRIIPDADAFQQSIFATARKHI
;
A
#
# COMPACT_ATOMS: atom_id res chain seq x y z
N MET A 1 -49.27 24.95 21.58
CA MET A 1 -48.62 23.74 21.07
C MET A 1 -48.00 23.94 19.69
N LYS A 2 -47.16 24.97 19.44
CA LYS A 2 -46.56 25.25 18.12
C LYS A 2 -45.01 25.47 18.16
N LYS A 3 -44.32 25.17 19.24
CA LYS A 3 -42.86 25.48 19.37
C LYS A 3 -41.92 24.25 19.38
N ILE A 4 -42.42 23.02 19.24
CA ILE A 4 -41.57 21.81 19.34
C ILE A 4 -41.24 21.19 17.96
N LEU A 5 -41.99 21.56 16.90
CA LEU A 5 -41.82 20.99 15.56
C LEU A 5 -40.65 21.61 14.75
N PHE A 6 -40.24 22.83 15.08
CA PHE A 6 -39.23 23.54 14.28
C PHE A 6 -37.78 23.01 14.47
N PRO A 7 -37.32 22.65 15.68
CA PRO A 7 -36.00 22.06 15.83
C PRO A 7 -35.86 20.64 15.28
N LEU A 8 -36.92 19.84 15.29
CA LEU A 8 -36.91 18.50 14.69
C LEU A 8 -36.81 18.54 13.16
N PHE A 9 -37.42 19.53 12.52
CA PHE A 9 -37.34 19.69 11.06
C PHE A 9 -35.93 20.12 10.58
N ILE A 10 -35.27 20.98 11.37
CA ILE A 10 -33.86 21.39 11.09
C ILE A 10 -32.91 20.21 11.30
N ALA A 11 -33.12 19.40 12.34
CA ALA A 11 -32.31 18.21 12.58
C ALA A 11 -32.45 17.15 11.44
N ALA A 12 -33.65 16.97 10.93
CA ALA A 12 -33.93 16.07 9.78
C ALA A 12 -33.30 16.58 8.48
N LEU A 13 -33.29 17.91 8.26
CA LEU A 13 -32.63 18.52 7.08
C LEU A 13 -31.11 18.46 7.14
N LEU A 14 -30.50 18.45 8.33
CA LEU A 14 -29.04 18.36 8.50
C LEU A 14 -28.52 16.90 8.39
N LEU A 15 -29.36 15.91 8.69
CA LEU A 15 -28.98 14.49 8.61
C LEU A 15 -29.18 13.89 7.21
N GLY A 16 -30.12 14.39 6.42
CA GLY A 16 -30.44 13.86 5.10
C GLY A 16 -29.26 13.92 4.11
N PRO A 17 -28.61 15.07 3.88
CA PRO A 17 -27.51 15.17 2.92
C PRO A 17 -26.23 14.45 3.36
N ALA A 18 -25.93 14.41 4.66
CA ALA A 18 -24.73 13.73 5.17
C ALA A 18 -24.77 12.21 4.96
N ALA A 19 -25.93 11.60 5.19
CA ALA A 19 -26.14 10.17 4.94
C ALA A 19 -26.05 9.83 3.45
N SER A 20 -26.62 10.68 2.59
CA SER A 20 -26.56 10.52 1.14
C SER A 20 -25.12 10.66 0.60
N TYR A 21 -24.34 11.60 1.11
CA TYR A 21 -22.93 11.75 0.73
C TYR A 21 -22.06 10.60 1.19
N ALA A 22 -22.31 10.04 2.37
CA ALA A 22 -21.59 8.86 2.86
C ALA A 22 -21.87 7.63 2.00
N GLN A 23 -23.14 7.43 1.62
CA GLN A 23 -23.54 6.32 0.77
C GLN A 23 -23.00 6.41 -0.65
N VAL A 24 -23.00 7.60 -1.26
CA VAL A 24 -22.43 7.85 -2.60
C VAL A 24 -20.91 7.61 -2.60
N ARG A 25 -20.19 8.07 -1.57
CA ARG A 25 -18.76 7.81 -1.44
C ARG A 25 -18.45 6.34 -1.24
N SER A 26 -19.27 5.63 -0.48
CA SER A 26 -19.15 4.19 -0.25
C SER A 26 -19.32 3.41 -1.56
N GLU A 27 -20.34 3.70 -2.35
CA GLU A 27 -20.59 3.01 -3.62
C GLU A 27 -19.50 3.31 -4.67
N ALA A 28 -19.07 4.56 -4.81
CA ALA A 28 -17.97 4.92 -5.68
C ALA A 28 -16.66 4.22 -5.26
N ALA A 29 -16.37 4.13 -3.97
CA ALA A 29 -15.21 3.40 -3.47
C ALA A 29 -15.31 1.90 -3.78
N LEU A 30 -16.47 1.30 -3.59
CA LEU A 30 -16.71 -0.10 -3.94
C LEU A 30 -16.55 -0.36 -5.44
N GLN A 31 -17.03 0.54 -6.28
CA GLN A 31 -16.86 0.45 -7.72
C GLN A 31 -15.39 0.51 -8.12
N MET A 32 -14.61 1.44 -7.55
CA MET A 32 -13.16 1.53 -7.78
C MET A 32 -12.42 0.23 -7.38
N LEU A 33 -12.86 -0.43 -6.30
CA LEU A 33 -12.29 -1.70 -5.85
C LEU A 33 -12.72 -2.88 -6.74
N ARG A 34 -13.94 -2.86 -7.30
CA ARG A 34 -14.38 -3.86 -8.28
C ARG A 34 -13.57 -3.76 -9.58
N GLU A 35 -13.29 -2.53 -10.03
CA GLU A 35 -12.48 -2.28 -11.24
C GLU A 35 -11.02 -2.68 -11.05
N ASN A 36 -10.46 -2.42 -9.89
CA ASN A 36 -9.09 -2.80 -9.55
C ASN A 36 -8.97 -3.21 -8.08
N PRO A 37 -9.14 -4.49 -7.74
CA PRO A 37 -9.04 -5.00 -6.38
C PRO A 37 -7.72 -4.66 -5.67
N ASN A 38 -6.64 -4.44 -6.44
CA ASN A 38 -5.34 -4.08 -5.91
C ASN A 38 -5.36 -2.76 -5.14
N ARG A 39 -6.30 -1.87 -5.45
CA ARG A 39 -6.50 -0.60 -4.72
C ARG A 39 -6.90 -0.80 -3.26
N ALA A 40 -7.43 -1.98 -2.89
CA ALA A 40 -7.66 -2.35 -1.50
C ALA A 40 -6.36 -2.42 -0.68
N GLY A 41 -5.21 -2.57 -1.32
CA GLY A 41 -3.89 -2.57 -0.68
C GLY A 41 -3.54 -1.27 0.07
N ILE A 42 -4.28 -0.18 -0.15
CA ILE A 42 -4.08 1.13 0.49
C ILE A 42 -2.62 1.58 0.27
N ASN A 43 -1.85 1.74 1.36
CA ASN A 43 -0.45 2.14 1.31
C ASN A 43 0.52 0.99 0.93
N ALA A 44 0.02 -0.22 0.77
CA ALA A 44 0.76 -1.37 0.24
C ALA A 44 0.47 -1.62 -1.25
N HIS A 45 -0.47 -0.85 -1.84
CA HIS A 45 -0.72 -0.88 -3.27
C HIS A 45 0.57 -0.57 -4.05
N VAL A 46 0.81 -1.32 -5.12
CA VAL A 46 1.95 -1.10 -6.00
C VAL A 46 1.82 0.21 -6.75
N TYR A 47 2.94 0.82 -7.10
CA TYR A 47 2.92 2.06 -7.87
C TYR A 47 2.36 1.80 -9.26
N GLU A 48 1.25 2.47 -9.60
CA GLU A 48 0.67 2.46 -10.94
C GLU A 48 1.37 3.52 -11.80
N PHE A 49 1.95 3.09 -12.91
CA PHE A 49 2.56 3.99 -13.88
C PHE A 49 1.49 4.51 -14.85
N ILE A 50 0.69 5.46 -14.38
CA ILE A 50 -0.35 6.07 -15.19
C ILE A 50 0.32 7.02 -16.21
N GLU A 51 -0.07 6.90 -17.48
CA GLU A 51 0.37 7.81 -18.53
C GLU A 51 -0.64 8.96 -18.66
N GLU A 52 -0.30 10.09 -18.06
CA GLU A 52 -1.06 11.32 -18.22
C GLU A 52 -0.28 12.32 -19.07
N LYS A 53 -1.01 13.07 -19.88
CA LYS A 53 -0.41 14.19 -20.62
C LYS A 53 -0.16 15.34 -19.67
N ASP A 54 1.06 15.88 -19.72
CA ASP A 54 1.38 17.10 -18.97
C ASP A 54 0.59 18.29 -19.48
N THR A 55 0.20 19.16 -18.56
CA THR A 55 -0.16 20.52 -18.94
C THR A 55 1.05 21.21 -19.56
N PRO A 56 0.94 21.77 -20.77
CA PRO A 56 2.05 22.46 -21.39
C PRO A 56 2.61 23.59 -20.52
N ALA A 57 3.92 23.74 -20.50
CA ALA A 57 4.52 24.87 -19.81
C ALA A 57 4.06 26.20 -20.45
N PRO A 58 3.84 27.25 -19.64
CA PRO A 58 3.54 28.59 -20.19
C PRO A 58 4.65 29.05 -21.14
N SER A 59 4.30 29.90 -22.12
CA SER A 59 5.27 30.45 -23.07
C SER A 59 6.43 31.13 -22.36
N GLY A 60 7.65 30.85 -22.78
CA GLY A 60 8.88 31.40 -22.20
C GLY A 60 9.43 30.62 -20.98
N TYR A 61 8.69 29.69 -20.41
CA TYR A 61 9.17 28.86 -19.27
C TYR A 61 9.78 27.56 -19.75
N LYS A 62 10.90 27.19 -19.12
CA LYS A 62 11.59 25.92 -19.37
C LYS A 62 12.00 25.28 -18.03
N PRO A 63 11.86 23.96 -17.87
CA PRO A 63 12.33 23.28 -16.68
C PRO A 63 13.86 23.38 -16.56
N PHE A 64 14.33 23.78 -15.40
CA PHE A 64 15.78 23.92 -15.13
C PHE A 64 16.23 23.15 -13.88
N TYR A 65 15.31 22.69 -13.06
CA TYR A 65 15.58 22.00 -11.80
C TYR A 65 14.46 21.00 -11.51
N ILE A 66 14.84 19.85 -10.92
CA ILE A 66 13.91 18.82 -10.45
C ILE A 66 14.16 18.58 -8.96
N SER A 67 13.13 18.67 -8.15
CA SER A 67 13.10 18.20 -6.78
C SER A 67 12.19 17.00 -6.69
N HIS A 68 12.72 15.85 -6.27
CA HIS A 68 11.97 14.61 -6.12
C HIS A 68 12.03 14.11 -4.67
N TYR A 69 10.87 13.93 -4.06
CA TYR A 69 10.73 13.31 -2.76
C TYR A 69 10.00 11.98 -2.92
N GLY A 70 10.73 10.88 -2.75
CA GLY A 70 10.22 9.53 -2.96
C GLY A 70 10.08 8.75 -1.67
N ARG A 71 9.14 7.82 -1.64
CA ARG A 71 9.05 6.74 -0.67
C ARG A 71 9.83 5.54 -1.21
N HIS A 72 10.29 4.62 -0.33
CA HIS A 72 10.82 3.32 -0.79
C HIS A 72 9.78 2.57 -1.65
N GLY A 73 10.24 1.74 -2.57
CA GLY A 73 9.41 0.88 -3.41
C GLY A 73 8.72 -0.26 -2.65
N ALA A 74 8.05 -1.13 -3.40
CA ALA A 74 7.39 -2.30 -2.84
C ALA A 74 8.35 -3.13 -1.98
N ARG A 75 7.89 -3.60 -0.84
CA ARG A 75 8.68 -4.33 0.15
C ARG A 75 7.91 -5.47 0.78
N THR A 76 8.63 -6.43 1.33
CA THR A 76 8.05 -7.47 2.18
C THR A 76 7.55 -6.92 3.51
N ASP A 77 6.74 -7.68 4.23
CA ASP A 77 6.31 -7.26 5.56
C ASP A 77 7.46 -7.30 6.58
N PHE A 78 7.26 -6.60 7.70
CA PHE A 78 8.18 -6.62 8.83
C PHE A 78 8.08 -7.91 9.64
N ARG A 79 6.93 -8.58 9.60
CA ARG A 79 6.65 -9.80 10.35
C ARG A 79 5.86 -10.76 9.46
N ALA A 80 6.28 -12.01 9.47
CA ALA A 80 5.59 -13.08 8.76
C ALA A 80 4.34 -13.61 9.50
N LYS A 81 3.94 -13.00 10.62
CA LYS A 81 2.89 -13.55 11.51
C LYS A 81 1.57 -13.85 10.80
N ASP A 82 1.13 -12.96 9.91
CA ASP A 82 -0.14 -13.12 9.19
C ASP A 82 -0.05 -14.27 8.19
N TYR A 83 1.05 -14.39 7.46
CA TYR A 83 1.32 -15.49 6.52
C TYR A 83 1.40 -16.84 7.25
N VAL A 84 2.14 -16.88 8.37
CA VAL A 84 2.29 -18.07 9.19
C VAL A 84 0.94 -18.50 9.75
N TYR A 85 0.14 -17.55 10.23
CA TYR A 85 -1.19 -17.84 10.77
C TYR A 85 -2.11 -18.43 9.72
N VAL A 86 -2.22 -17.80 8.54
CA VAL A 86 -3.05 -18.29 7.43
C VAL A 86 -2.58 -19.68 6.99
N ALA A 87 -1.27 -19.86 6.74
CA ALA A 87 -0.72 -21.14 6.31
C ALA A 87 -0.95 -22.25 7.36
N SER A 88 -0.81 -21.94 8.65
CA SER A 88 -1.04 -22.90 9.73
C SER A 88 -2.49 -23.37 9.79
N ARG A 89 -3.45 -22.43 9.70
CA ARG A 89 -4.88 -22.76 9.76
C ARG A 89 -5.35 -23.54 8.53
N LEU A 90 -4.94 -23.10 7.36
CA LEU A 90 -5.25 -23.83 6.12
C LEU A 90 -4.54 -25.19 6.06
N GLY A 91 -3.31 -25.29 6.56
CA GLY A 91 -2.61 -26.57 6.68
C GLY A 91 -3.33 -27.58 7.58
N GLN A 92 -3.87 -27.13 8.74
CA GLN A 92 -4.72 -27.97 9.59
C GLN A 92 -6.00 -28.42 8.88
N ALA A 93 -6.63 -27.51 8.12
CA ALA A 93 -7.83 -27.84 7.33
C ALA A 93 -7.51 -28.82 6.18
N GLN A 94 -6.35 -28.72 5.56
CA GLN A 94 -5.88 -29.66 4.57
C GLN A 94 -5.69 -31.07 5.17
N GLN A 95 -5.05 -31.15 6.35
CA GLN A 95 -4.89 -32.43 7.05
C GLN A 95 -6.22 -33.04 7.46
N ALA A 96 -7.22 -32.22 7.75
CA ALA A 96 -8.59 -32.66 8.03
C ALA A 96 -9.40 -33.00 6.76
N GLY A 97 -8.87 -32.79 5.55
CA GLY A 97 -9.54 -33.08 4.30
C GLY A 97 -10.72 -32.15 3.96
N ILE A 98 -10.77 -30.96 4.56
CA ILE A 98 -11.92 -30.04 4.43
C ILE A 98 -11.65 -28.80 3.57
N LEU A 99 -10.49 -28.68 2.93
CA LEU A 99 -10.27 -27.61 1.96
C LEU A 99 -11.01 -27.91 0.66
N ASN A 100 -11.64 -26.87 0.08
CA ASN A 100 -12.04 -26.89 -1.31
C ASN A 100 -10.91 -26.40 -2.22
N ALA A 101 -11.15 -26.27 -3.52
CA ALA A 101 -10.15 -25.83 -4.49
C ALA A 101 -9.56 -24.43 -4.17
N ASP A 102 -10.41 -23.48 -3.78
CA ASP A 102 -9.97 -22.11 -3.44
C ASP A 102 -9.15 -22.08 -2.15
N GLY A 103 -9.54 -22.87 -1.15
CA GLY A 103 -8.78 -23.04 0.10
C GLY A 103 -7.41 -23.66 -0.15
N ALA A 104 -7.33 -24.67 -0.99
CA ALA A 104 -6.07 -25.31 -1.37
C ALA A 104 -5.15 -24.34 -2.15
N TYR A 105 -5.72 -23.60 -3.09
CA TYR A 105 -5.01 -22.55 -3.83
C TYR A 105 -4.46 -21.47 -2.91
N LEU A 106 -5.28 -20.97 -1.97
CA LEU A 106 -4.84 -19.96 -0.99
C LEU A 106 -3.69 -20.48 -0.11
N LEU A 107 -3.76 -21.75 0.32
CA LEU A 107 -2.67 -22.38 1.08
C LEU A 107 -1.37 -22.43 0.26
N GLU A 108 -1.43 -22.93 -0.98
CA GLU A 108 -0.28 -22.98 -1.87
C GLU A 108 0.37 -21.60 -2.03
N LYS A 109 -0.43 -20.57 -2.33
CA LYS A 109 0.09 -19.21 -2.53
C LYS A 109 0.67 -18.63 -1.24
N THR A 110 0.06 -18.89 -0.09
CA THR A 110 0.59 -18.42 1.20
C THR A 110 1.92 -19.11 1.54
N GLN A 111 2.06 -20.40 1.24
CA GLN A 111 3.31 -21.15 1.43
C GLN A 111 4.42 -20.65 0.49
N GLN A 112 4.07 -20.37 -0.78
CA GLN A 112 5.00 -19.79 -1.74
C GLN A 112 5.53 -18.43 -1.25
N VAL A 113 4.65 -17.56 -0.77
CA VAL A 113 5.03 -16.27 -0.18
C VAL A 113 5.97 -16.44 1.01
N LEU A 114 5.71 -17.40 1.90
CA LEU A 114 6.59 -17.67 3.03
C LEU A 114 7.99 -18.14 2.59
N ALA A 115 8.07 -18.97 1.54
CA ALA A 115 9.32 -19.45 0.99
C ALA A 115 10.11 -18.31 0.31
N ASP A 116 9.43 -17.52 -0.53
CA ASP A 116 10.06 -16.43 -1.31
C ASP A 116 10.60 -15.31 -0.42
N TYR A 117 9.97 -15.07 0.73
CA TYR A 117 10.35 -13.98 1.63
C TYR A 117 11.06 -14.41 2.91
N ALA A 118 11.51 -15.66 2.99
CA ALA A 118 12.33 -16.11 4.09
C ALA A 118 13.60 -15.25 4.23
N GLY A 119 13.83 -14.67 5.41
CA GLY A 119 14.96 -13.76 5.65
C GLY A 119 14.84 -12.36 5.03
N MET A 120 13.77 -12.07 4.31
CA MET A 120 13.56 -10.80 3.60
C MET A 120 12.70 -9.79 4.37
N SER A 121 12.58 -9.92 5.68
CA SER A 121 11.71 -9.06 6.52
C SER A 121 11.98 -7.57 6.31
N GLY A 122 10.97 -6.83 5.85
CA GLY A 122 11.05 -5.38 5.59
C GLY A 122 12.00 -4.97 4.46
N ARG A 123 12.49 -5.93 3.66
CA ARG A 123 13.41 -5.69 2.54
C ARG A 123 12.65 -5.25 1.29
N LEU A 124 13.31 -4.49 0.44
CA LEU A 124 12.80 -4.12 -0.88
C LEU A 124 12.64 -5.40 -1.73
N THR A 125 11.55 -5.48 -2.48
CA THR A 125 11.32 -6.56 -3.44
C THR A 125 11.88 -6.19 -4.82
N ARG A 126 12.00 -7.17 -5.74
CA ARG A 126 12.34 -6.91 -7.15
C ARG A 126 11.36 -5.94 -7.80
N ARG A 127 10.07 -6.01 -7.42
CA ARG A 127 9.06 -5.04 -7.85
C ARG A 127 9.42 -3.63 -7.39
N GLY A 128 9.82 -3.47 -6.13
CA GLY A 128 10.23 -2.17 -5.60
C GLY A 128 11.49 -1.60 -6.27
N GLU A 129 12.44 -2.45 -6.66
CA GLU A 129 13.60 -2.05 -7.46
C GLU A 129 13.17 -1.55 -8.85
N TYR A 130 12.29 -2.31 -9.51
CA TYR A 130 11.72 -1.93 -10.81
C TYR A 130 10.98 -0.60 -10.74
N GLU A 131 10.15 -0.38 -9.71
CA GLU A 131 9.43 0.88 -9.52
C GLU A 131 10.37 2.09 -9.52
N HIS A 132 11.50 2.01 -8.83
CA HIS A 132 12.45 3.11 -8.77
C HIS A 132 13.23 3.30 -10.06
N ARG A 133 13.58 2.23 -10.77
CA ARG A 133 14.18 2.33 -12.10
C ARG A 133 13.21 2.98 -13.10
N GLU A 134 11.96 2.56 -13.07
CA GLU A 134 10.94 3.09 -13.96
C GLU A 134 10.61 4.56 -13.66
N LEU A 135 10.52 4.96 -12.39
CA LEU A 135 10.39 6.36 -12.00
C LEU A 135 11.55 7.22 -12.55
N ALA A 136 12.78 6.74 -12.41
CA ALA A 136 13.95 7.44 -12.91
C ALA A 136 13.91 7.57 -14.45
N ARG A 137 13.58 6.50 -15.16
CA ARG A 137 13.42 6.48 -16.61
C ARG A 137 12.36 7.50 -17.07
N ARG A 138 11.19 7.53 -16.42
CA ARG A 138 10.09 8.45 -16.73
C ARG A 138 10.49 9.90 -16.49
N ILE A 139 11.12 10.21 -15.37
CA ILE A 139 11.62 11.56 -15.06
C ILE A 139 12.65 12.01 -16.10
N TYR A 140 13.59 11.15 -16.47
CA TYR A 140 14.58 11.47 -17.49
C TYR A 140 13.96 11.74 -18.84
N ASN A 141 13.04 10.89 -19.29
CA ASN A 141 12.38 11.03 -20.59
C ASN A 141 11.46 12.26 -20.64
N ARG A 142 10.86 12.63 -19.53
CA ARG A 142 9.95 13.78 -19.42
C ARG A 142 10.68 15.11 -19.41
N TYR A 143 11.88 15.15 -18.81
CA TYR A 143 12.66 16.37 -18.63
C TYR A 143 14.11 16.22 -19.13
N PRO A 144 14.34 15.77 -20.35
CA PRO A 144 15.70 15.45 -20.82
C PRO A 144 16.63 16.68 -20.84
N ALA A 145 16.08 17.88 -21.03
CA ALA A 145 16.84 19.12 -21.05
C ALA A 145 17.51 19.44 -19.72
N VAL A 146 16.93 19.02 -18.59
CA VAL A 146 17.50 19.24 -17.26
C VAL A 146 18.74 18.36 -17.05
N PHE A 147 18.78 17.18 -17.67
CA PHE A 147 19.88 16.22 -17.54
C PHE A 147 20.98 16.42 -18.59
N LYS A 148 20.62 16.85 -19.83
CA LYS A 148 21.55 16.95 -20.97
C LYS A 148 22.59 18.06 -20.86
N LYS A 149 22.41 19.05 -20.02
CA LYS A 149 23.33 20.19 -19.90
C LYS A 149 24.67 19.87 -19.20
N GLY A 150 24.95 18.61 -18.87
CA GLY A 150 26.26 18.12 -18.39
C GLY A 150 26.77 18.69 -17.06
N SER A 151 26.14 19.74 -16.58
CA SER A 151 26.50 20.46 -15.35
C SER A 151 25.60 20.12 -14.15
N GLY A 152 24.61 19.25 -14.36
CA GLY A 152 23.67 18.85 -13.31
C GLY A 152 24.37 18.03 -12.23
N ASN A 153 24.44 18.58 -11.02
CA ASN A 153 24.84 17.81 -9.84
C ASN A 153 23.61 17.16 -9.26
N LEU A 154 23.44 15.87 -9.49
CA LEU A 154 22.42 15.08 -8.82
C LEU A 154 22.82 14.89 -7.36
N ARG A 155 21.98 15.33 -6.44
CA ARG A 155 22.18 15.14 -5.00
C ARG A 155 21.10 14.22 -4.46
N ILE A 156 21.48 13.02 -4.08
CA ILE A 156 20.58 12.05 -3.45
C ILE A 156 20.84 12.05 -1.95
N LYS A 157 19.78 12.15 -1.17
CA LYS A 157 19.80 12.02 0.28
C LYS A 157 18.87 10.90 0.69
N SER A 158 19.31 10.03 1.56
CA SER A 158 18.54 8.87 2.02
C SER A 158 18.56 8.75 3.54
N THR A 159 17.55 8.10 4.08
CA THR A 159 17.58 7.58 5.44
C THR A 159 18.56 6.41 5.53
N THR A 160 18.96 6.04 6.76
CA THR A 160 19.81 4.85 7.02
C THR A 160 19.07 3.51 6.82
N VAL A 161 17.80 3.54 6.52
CA VAL A 161 16.95 2.35 6.37
C VAL A 161 17.30 1.60 5.08
N PRO A 162 17.71 0.30 5.14
CA PRO A 162 18.24 -0.43 3.99
C PRO A 162 17.35 -0.40 2.73
N ARG A 163 16.04 -0.59 2.87
CA ARG A 163 15.13 -0.55 1.71
C ARG A 163 15.07 0.83 1.04
N VAL A 164 15.29 1.92 1.79
CA VAL A 164 15.32 3.28 1.24
C VAL A 164 16.62 3.52 0.48
N LEU A 165 17.75 3.05 1.03
CA LEU A 165 19.04 3.06 0.37
C LEU A 165 19.00 2.31 -0.96
N VAL A 166 18.48 1.07 -0.95
CA VAL A 166 18.37 0.25 -2.17
C VAL A 166 17.43 0.89 -3.20
N SER A 167 16.35 1.52 -2.77
CA SER A 167 15.46 2.30 -3.65
C SER A 167 16.19 3.45 -4.33
N GLY A 168 16.90 4.27 -3.56
CA GLY A 168 17.69 5.37 -4.08
C GLY A 168 18.82 4.92 -5.01
N SER A 169 19.47 3.78 -4.69
CA SER A 169 20.51 3.19 -5.53
C SER A 169 19.97 2.72 -6.88
N ASN A 170 18.79 2.07 -6.92
CA ASN A 170 18.15 1.66 -8.17
C ASN A 170 17.71 2.86 -9.02
N PHE A 171 17.20 3.92 -8.38
CA PHE A 171 16.88 5.17 -9.06
C PHE A 171 18.14 5.80 -9.70
N LEU A 172 19.24 5.90 -8.95
CA LEU A 172 20.52 6.41 -9.41
C LEU A 172 21.07 5.57 -10.55
N ALA A 173 21.12 4.25 -10.40
CA ALA A 173 21.64 3.34 -11.40
C ALA A 173 20.92 3.51 -12.75
N GLN A 174 19.62 3.68 -12.74
CA GLN A 174 18.84 3.95 -13.96
C GLN A 174 19.20 5.31 -14.58
N LEU A 175 19.30 6.37 -13.78
CA LEU A 175 19.68 7.69 -14.31
C LEU A 175 21.09 7.69 -14.91
N THR A 176 22.06 7.07 -14.24
CA THR A 176 23.45 7.00 -14.74
C THR A 176 23.58 6.10 -15.96
N SER A 177 22.76 5.06 -16.10
CA SER A 177 22.73 4.26 -17.34
C SER A 177 22.20 5.06 -18.54
N MET A 178 21.26 6.00 -18.32
CA MET A 178 20.73 6.87 -19.38
C MET A 178 21.60 8.09 -19.65
N GLN A 179 22.35 8.57 -18.67
CA GLN A 179 23.24 9.71 -18.75
C GLN A 179 24.57 9.41 -18.01
N PRO A 180 25.52 8.72 -18.65
CA PRO A 180 26.78 8.31 -18.01
C PRO A 180 27.67 9.48 -17.53
N SER A 181 27.51 10.67 -18.12
CA SER A 181 28.26 11.88 -17.71
C SER A 181 27.66 12.60 -16.49
N LEU A 182 26.56 12.08 -15.93
CA LEU A 182 25.89 12.70 -14.79
C LEU A 182 26.77 12.65 -13.55
N ARG A 183 27.08 13.82 -12.98
CA ARG A 183 27.79 13.91 -11.70
C ARG A 183 26.78 13.77 -10.56
N TYR A 184 27.12 12.99 -9.55
CA TYR A 184 26.23 12.79 -8.43
C TYR A 184 26.93 12.70 -7.08
N THR A 185 26.18 12.96 -6.03
CA THR A 185 26.50 12.59 -4.66
C THR A 185 25.34 11.78 -4.09
N PHE A 186 25.66 10.68 -3.39
CA PHE A 186 24.69 9.89 -2.67
C PHE A 186 25.08 9.86 -1.20
N ASP A 187 24.28 10.48 -0.35
CA ASP A 187 24.56 10.68 1.05
C ASP A 187 23.45 10.08 1.93
N THR A 188 23.83 9.50 3.05
CA THR A 188 22.93 8.92 4.05
C THR A 188 23.47 9.17 5.45
N GLY A 189 22.61 9.20 6.46
CA GLY A 189 23.02 9.38 7.84
C GLY A 189 21.88 9.77 8.76
N GLU A 190 22.14 9.74 10.06
CA GLU A 190 21.18 10.08 11.10
C GLU A 190 20.60 11.48 10.94
N ARG A 191 21.39 12.44 10.43
CA ARG A 191 20.93 13.81 10.14
C ARG A 191 19.71 13.86 9.21
N TYR A 192 19.57 12.86 8.33
CA TYR A 192 18.43 12.78 7.40
C TYR A 192 17.21 12.05 7.99
N MET A 193 17.38 11.32 9.09
CA MET A 193 16.26 10.62 9.72
C MET A 193 15.19 11.57 10.24
N GLN A 194 15.57 12.79 10.66
CA GLN A 194 14.63 13.77 11.15
C GLN A 194 13.75 14.38 10.05
N THR A 195 14.27 14.52 8.84
CA THR A 195 13.60 15.19 7.73
C THR A 195 13.00 14.24 6.70
N LEU A 196 13.64 13.09 6.49
CA LEU A 196 13.23 12.12 5.47
C LEU A 196 12.48 10.91 6.02
N SER A 197 12.50 10.65 7.32
CA SER A 197 11.66 9.61 7.90
C SER A 197 10.30 10.17 8.32
N ASN A 198 9.27 9.30 8.28
CA ASN A 198 7.96 9.66 8.83
C ASN A 198 8.04 9.67 10.36
N SER A 199 8.49 10.77 10.91
CA SER A 199 8.63 11.01 12.34
C SER A 199 7.36 11.58 12.98
N ALA A 200 6.18 11.07 12.57
CA ALA A 200 4.95 11.43 13.25
C ALA A 200 5.13 11.27 14.77
N THR A 201 4.91 12.34 15.52
CA THR A 201 5.08 12.33 16.97
C THR A 201 4.23 11.24 17.63
N LYS A 202 4.66 10.74 18.77
CA LYS A 202 3.88 9.75 19.55
C LYS A 202 2.45 10.24 19.83
N ALA A 203 2.30 11.55 20.06
CA ALA A 203 0.99 12.18 20.25
C ALA A 203 0.11 12.10 18.99
N HIS A 204 0.68 12.39 17.81
CA HIS A 204 -0.04 12.31 16.54
C HIS A 204 -0.47 10.87 16.25
N ARG A 205 0.43 9.88 16.40
CA ARG A 205 0.09 8.47 16.23
C ARG A 205 -1.04 8.02 17.15
N ARG A 206 -1.05 8.44 18.42
CA ARG A 206 -2.13 8.15 19.37
C ARG A 206 -3.46 8.79 18.97
N LYS A 207 -3.42 10.00 18.42
CA LYS A 207 -4.63 10.68 17.91
C LYS A 207 -5.22 9.95 16.70
N VAL A 208 -4.37 9.57 15.74
CA VAL A 208 -4.79 8.81 14.56
C VAL A 208 -5.32 7.44 14.96
N GLN A 209 -4.67 6.73 15.88
CA GLN A 209 -5.15 5.44 16.35
C GLN A 209 -6.52 5.55 17.02
N ARG A 210 -6.73 6.53 17.90
CA ARG A 210 -8.05 6.76 18.50
C ARG A 210 -9.13 7.06 17.47
N LEU A 211 -8.80 7.83 16.43
CA LEU A 211 -9.72 8.10 15.32
C LEU A 211 -10.04 6.82 14.56
N LEU A 212 -9.04 6.01 14.23
CA LEU A 212 -9.23 4.72 13.58
C LEU A 212 -10.08 3.77 14.45
N ASP A 213 -9.84 3.74 15.75
CA ASP A 213 -10.63 2.94 16.71
C ASP A 213 -12.09 3.41 16.80
N SER A 214 -12.32 4.73 16.65
CA SER A 214 -13.66 5.32 16.66
C SER A 214 -14.44 5.15 15.35
N LEU A 215 -13.74 5.08 14.23
CA LEU A 215 -14.33 4.79 12.91
C LEU A 215 -14.71 3.32 12.76
N SER A 216 -14.61 2.60 13.83
CA SER A 216 -14.61 1.19 14.03
C SER A 216 -15.58 0.39 13.18
N ARG A 217 -14.96 -0.57 12.58
CA ARG A 217 -15.44 -1.95 12.52
C ARG A 217 -16.88 -2.05 12.07
N VAL A 218 -17.08 -1.75 10.80
CA VAL A 218 -18.20 -2.39 10.10
C VAL A 218 -17.94 -3.89 10.27
N PRO A 219 -18.83 -4.65 10.94
CA PRO A 219 -18.66 -6.09 11.04
C PRO A 219 -18.57 -6.65 9.62
N CYS A 220 -17.47 -7.31 9.30
CA CYS A 220 -17.38 -8.04 8.06
C CYS A 220 -18.28 -9.25 8.14
N ASP A 221 -19.07 -9.49 7.10
CA ASP A 221 -19.76 -10.77 6.97
C ASP A 221 -18.73 -11.88 6.75
N THR A 222 -18.46 -12.62 7.82
CA THR A 222 -17.53 -13.77 7.79
C THR A 222 -18.24 -15.07 7.44
N THR A 223 -19.54 -15.05 7.23
CA THR A 223 -20.32 -16.27 6.91
C THR A 223 -19.88 -16.87 5.60
N SER A 224 -19.66 -16.03 4.60
CA SER A 224 -19.19 -16.43 3.27
C SER A 224 -17.75 -17.00 3.28
N LEU A 225 -16.90 -16.59 4.22
CA LEU A 225 -15.51 -17.04 4.31
C LEU A 225 -15.38 -18.57 4.40
N TYR A 226 -16.24 -19.19 5.24
CA TYR A 226 -16.18 -20.64 5.44
C TYR A 226 -16.67 -21.42 4.22
N THR A 227 -17.68 -20.92 3.53
CA THR A 227 -18.20 -21.57 2.32
C THR A 227 -17.28 -21.37 1.10
N MET A 228 -16.54 -20.27 1.09
CA MET A 228 -15.58 -19.98 0.01
C MET A 228 -14.33 -20.87 0.06
N LEU A 229 -13.88 -21.27 1.23
CA LEU A 229 -12.58 -21.94 1.39
C LEU A 229 -12.68 -23.40 1.82
N PHE A 230 -13.83 -23.85 2.33
CA PHE A 230 -13.98 -25.14 2.97
C PHE A 230 -15.20 -25.90 2.48
N THR A 231 -15.08 -27.24 2.45
CA THR A 231 -16.18 -28.17 2.15
C THR A 231 -17.06 -28.44 3.38
N ASP A 232 -16.49 -28.31 4.59
CA ASP A 232 -17.21 -28.43 5.86
C ASP A 232 -16.99 -27.18 6.71
N GLY A 233 -17.95 -26.27 6.68
CA GLY A 233 -17.91 -25.02 7.45
C GLY A 233 -17.97 -25.24 8.96
N ALA A 234 -18.59 -26.30 9.47
CA ALA A 234 -18.64 -26.60 10.91
C ALA A 234 -17.28 -27.08 11.43
N ALA A 235 -16.63 -27.95 10.70
CA ALA A 235 -15.26 -28.37 11.00
C ALA A 235 -14.29 -27.20 10.87
N ALA A 236 -14.44 -26.36 9.86
CA ALA A 236 -13.61 -25.17 9.64
C ALA A 236 -13.71 -24.17 10.82
N ARG A 237 -14.89 -23.95 11.39
CA ARG A 237 -15.08 -23.08 12.57
C ARG A 237 -14.34 -23.59 13.80
N ARG A 238 -14.16 -24.90 13.96
CA ARG A 238 -13.35 -25.46 15.06
C ARG A 238 -11.86 -25.19 14.88
N ILE A 239 -11.37 -25.23 13.64
CA ILE A 239 -9.97 -24.92 13.29
C ILE A 239 -9.72 -23.41 13.33
N ILE A 240 -10.69 -22.61 12.90
CA ILE A 240 -10.62 -21.15 12.78
C ILE A 240 -11.77 -20.54 13.60
N PRO A 241 -11.68 -20.50 14.92
CA PRO A 241 -12.75 -19.97 15.77
C PRO A 241 -12.90 -18.45 15.66
N ASP A 242 -11.84 -17.72 15.32
CA ASP A 242 -11.84 -16.28 15.09
C ASP A 242 -11.78 -16.00 13.58
N ALA A 243 -12.96 -15.92 12.97
CA ALA A 243 -13.10 -15.64 11.54
C ALA A 243 -12.62 -14.24 11.17
N ASP A 244 -12.84 -13.24 12.03
CA ASP A 244 -12.41 -11.86 11.79
C ASP A 244 -10.89 -11.74 11.75
N ALA A 245 -10.20 -12.33 12.72
CA ALA A 245 -8.74 -12.35 12.74
C ALA A 245 -8.17 -13.11 11.53
N PHE A 246 -8.80 -14.20 11.13
CA PHE A 246 -8.37 -14.97 9.97
C PHE A 246 -8.56 -14.18 8.66
N GLN A 247 -9.72 -13.57 8.46
CA GLN A 247 -9.99 -12.72 7.29
C GLN A 247 -9.04 -11.52 7.22
N GLN A 248 -8.78 -10.86 8.35
CA GLN A 248 -7.81 -9.78 8.43
C GLN A 248 -6.39 -10.24 8.06
N SER A 249 -6.00 -11.44 8.48
CA SER A 249 -4.70 -12.02 8.15
C SER A 249 -4.59 -12.39 6.67
N ILE A 250 -5.67 -12.93 6.06
CA ILE A 250 -5.74 -13.14 4.61
C ILE A 250 -5.56 -11.81 3.87
N PHE A 251 -6.32 -10.79 4.28
CA PHE A 251 -6.22 -9.47 3.65
C PHE A 251 -4.82 -8.86 3.82
N ALA A 252 -4.23 -8.97 5.02
CA ALA A 252 -2.87 -8.51 5.28
C ALA A 252 -1.82 -9.24 4.43
N THR A 253 -2.05 -10.53 4.14
CA THR A 253 -1.22 -11.34 3.25
C THR A 253 -1.39 -10.90 1.79
N ALA A 254 -2.62 -10.92 1.30
CA ALA A 254 -2.94 -10.64 -0.11
C ALA A 254 -2.48 -9.25 -0.55
N ARG A 255 -2.80 -8.20 0.21
CA ARG A 255 -2.51 -6.79 -0.17
C ARG A 255 -1.03 -6.45 -0.41
N LYS A 256 -0.11 -7.35 -0.08
CA LYS A 256 1.34 -7.12 -0.20
C LYS A 256 1.97 -7.92 -1.32
N HIS A 257 1.19 -8.75 -1.99
CA HIS A 257 1.65 -9.64 -3.05
C HIS A 257 0.93 -9.41 -4.38
N ILE A 258 0.27 -8.28 -4.47
CA ILE A 258 -0.41 -7.84 -5.68
C ILE A 258 0.57 -7.09 -6.58
#